data_7855298d81635273e752bef68783adc2
#
_entry.id   7855298d81635273e752bef68783adc2
#
_cell.length_a   1.000
_cell.length_b   1.000
_cell.length_c   1.000
_cell.angle_alpha   90.00
_cell.angle_beta   90.00
_cell.angle_gamma   90.00
#
_symmetry.space_group_name_H-M   'P 1'
#
loop_
_entity.id
_entity.type
_entity.pdbx_description
1 polymer ?
#
loop_
_entity_poly.entity_id
_entity_poly.type
_entity_poly.pdbx_seq_one_letter_code
_entity_poly.pdbx_strand_id
1 'polypeptide(L)'
;MQKITFFLKFLILSSFLTSCETIKQKTDAIVEKENQKLSKFIGKSSNEVQINLGKPDEDFKNEKGNIVFVYNTKKYGIPCERRFEIDANSIVIGFISNGCF
;
A
#
# COMPACT_ATOMS: atom_id res chain seq x y z
N MET A 1 -46.19 -21.98 -6.83
CA MET A 1 -45.93 -20.67 -7.44
C MET A 1 -45.22 -19.68 -6.49
N GLN A 2 -45.53 -19.60 -5.22
CA GLN A 2 -44.81 -18.73 -4.26
C GLN A 2 -43.35 -19.09 -4.05
N LYS A 3 -42.99 -20.37 -4.16
CA LYS A 3 -41.60 -20.85 -3.99
C LYS A 3 -40.66 -20.41 -5.11
N ILE A 4 -41.16 -20.26 -6.32
CA ILE A 4 -40.36 -19.84 -7.50
C ILE A 4 -40.00 -18.36 -7.41
N THR A 5 -40.92 -17.52 -6.90
CA THR A 5 -40.68 -16.07 -6.73
C THR A 5 -39.64 -15.82 -5.64
N PHE A 6 -39.59 -16.64 -4.62
CA PHE A 6 -38.60 -16.55 -3.54
C PHE A 6 -37.18 -16.94 -4.03
N PHE A 7 -37.08 -17.95 -4.89
CA PHE A 7 -35.82 -18.36 -5.50
C PHE A 7 -35.21 -17.30 -6.41
N LEU A 8 -36.03 -16.60 -7.18
CA LEU A 8 -35.61 -15.53 -8.06
C LEU A 8 -35.05 -14.33 -7.29
N LYS A 9 -35.65 -13.97 -6.15
CA LYS A 9 -35.13 -12.92 -5.26
C LYS A 9 -33.79 -13.28 -4.63
N PHE A 10 -33.59 -14.52 -4.30
CA PHE A 10 -32.37 -15.03 -3.71
C PHE A 10 -31.21 -15.01 -4.73
N LEU A 11 -31.47 -15.36 -5.97
CA LEU A 11 -30.49 -15.34 -7.08
C LEU A 11 -30.02 -13.91 -7.40
N ILE A 12 -30.90 -12.93 -7.33
CA ILE A 12 -30.57 -11.52 -7.56
C ILE A 12 -29.66 -10.95 -6.45
N LEU A 13 -29.90 -11.30 -5.20
CA LEU A 13 -29.07 -10.92 -4.05
C LEU A 13 -27.66 -11.52 -4.14
N SER A 14 -27.52 -12.76 -4.61
CA SER A 14 -26.25 -13.43 -4.80
C SER A 14 -25.38 -12.75 -5.87
N SER A 15 -25.98 -12.21 -6.93
CA SER A 15 -25.28 -11.51 -7.99
C SER A 15 -24.69 -10.15 -7.54
N PHE A 16 -25.29 -9.45 -6.60
CA PHE A 16 -24.76 -8.22 -6.01
C PHE A 16 -23.52 -8.46 -5.14
N LEU A 17 -23.46 -9.56 -4.41
CA LEU A 17 -22.31 -9.93 -3.57
C LEU A 17 -21.06 -10.27 -4.41
N THR A 18 -21.22 -10.88 -5.57
CA THR A 18 -20.13 -11.22 -6.50
C THR A 18 -19.48 -9.97 -7.09
N SER A 19 -20.26 -8.92 -7.36
CA SER A 19 -19.79 -7.64 -7.88
C SER A 19 -18.87 -6.90 -6.89
N CYS A 20 -19.17 -6.95 -5.58
CA CYS A 20 -18.35 -6.35 -4.52
C CYS A 20 -16.98 -7.04 -4.37
N GLU A 21 -16.92 -8.37 -4.50
CA GLU A 21 -15.67 -9.14 -4.42
C GLU A 21 -14.71 -8.80 -5.55
N THR A 22 -15.20 -8.59 -6.76
CA THR A 22 -14.37 -8.24 -7.92
C THR A 22 -13.66 -6.90 -7.75
N ILE A 23 -14.32 -5.90 -7.19
CA ILE A 23 -13.74 -4.58 -6.92
C ILE A 23 -12.65 -4.67 -5.85
N LYS A 24 -12.89 -5.45 -4.80
CA LYS A 24 -11.93 -5.68 -3.72
C LYS A 24 -10.65 -6.34 -4.23
N GLN A 25 -10.74 -7.35 -5.11
CA GLN A 25 -9.60 -8.03 -5.70
C GLN A 25 -8.70 -7.09 -6.52
N LYS A 26 -9.28 -6.17 -7.29
CA LYS A 26 -8.51 -5.19 -8.06
C LYS A 26 -7.74 -4.22 -7.17
N THR A 27 -8.35 -3.77 -6.09
CA THR A 27 -7.70 -2.87 -5.11
C THR A 27 -6.56 -3.59 -4.39
N ASP A 28 -6.75 -4.82 -3.98
CA ASP A 28 -5.73 -5.64 -3.32
C ASP A 28 -4.52 -5.89 -4.24
N ALA A 29 -4.75 -6.12 -5.54
CA ALA A 29 -3.68 -6.32 -6.52
C ALA A 29 -2.81 -5.06 -6.69
N ILE A 30 -3.39 -3.87 -6.67
CA ILE A 30 -2.67 -2.59 -6.77
C ILE A 30 -1.80 -2.37 -5.52
N VAL A 31 -2.34 -2.61 -4.33
CA VAL A 31 -1.62 -2.51 -3.06
C VAL A 31 -0.47 -3.50 -3.00
N GLU A 32 -0.67 -4.72 -3.47
CA GLU A 32 0.36 -5.76 -3.51
C GLU A 32 1.52 -5.38 -4.43
N LYS A 33 1.25 -4.79 -5.61
CA LYS A 33 2.31 -4.30 -6.52
C LYS A 33 3.15 -3.21 -5.87
N GLU A 34 2.53 -2.28 -5.17
CA GLU A 34 3.23 -1.22 -4.44
C GLU A 34 4.11 -1.82 -3.34
N ASN A 35 3.59 -2.75 -2.57
CA ASN A 35 4.34 -3.44 -1.52
C ASN A 35 5.52 -4.23 -2.08
N GLN A 36 5.36 -4.92 -3.19
CA GLN A 36 6.45 -5.65 -3.86
C GLN A 36 7.55 -4.71 -4.34
N LYS A 37 7.17 -3.55 -4.87
CA LYS A 37 8.11 -2.53 -5.33
C LYS A 37 8.95 -1.98 -4.19
N LEU A 38 8.33 -1.70 -3.04
CA LEU A 38 9.02 -1.14 -1.88
C LEU A 38 9.77 -2.18 -1.06
N SER A 39 9.31 -3.43 -1.05
CA SER A 39 9.95 -4.52 -0.30
C SER A 39 11.38 -4.82 -0.78
N LYS A 40 11.73 -4.42 -2.00
CA LYS A 40 13.09 -4.56 -2.54
C LYS A 40 14.12 -3.78 -1.72
N PHE A 41 13.68 -2.73 -1.03
CA PHE A 41 14.57 -1.90 -0.22
C PHE A 41 14.86 -2.48 1.15
N ILE A 42 14.05 -3.42 1.65
CA ILE A 42 14.28 -4.05 2.96
C ILE A 42 15.61 -4.81 2.93
N GLY A 43 16.47 -4.53 3.91
CA GLY A 43 17.81 -5.07 3.99
C GLY A 43 18.84 -4.32 3.17
N LYS A 44 18.44 -3.31 2.41
CA LYS A 44 19.36 -2.44 1.65
C LYS A 44 19.74 -1.22 2.49
N SER A 45 20.83 -0.55 2.09
CA SER A 45 21.27 0.66 2.79
C SER A 45 20.35 1.85 2.49
N SER A 46 20.36 2.84 3.38
CA SER A 46 19.64 4.11 3.16
C SER A 46 20.10 4.82 1.89
N ASN A 47 21.36 4.66 1.47
CA ASN A 47 21.87 5.19 0.22
C ASN A 47 21.14 4.62 -1.00
N GLU A 48 20.81 3.32 -0.99
CA GLU A 48 20.05 2.68 -2.07
C GLU A 48 18.68 3.31 -2.25
N VAL A 49 18.00 3.65 -1.14
CA VAL A 49 16.72 4.37 -1.18
C VAL A 49 16.89 5.73 -1.84
N GLN A 50 17.92 6.48 -1.45
CA GLN A 50 18.19 7.82 -1.99
C GLN A 50 18.62 7.79 -3.46
N ILE A 51 19.36 6.78 -3.88
CA ILE A 51 19.76 6.62 -5.29
C ILE A 51 18.52 6.39 -6.17
N ASN A 52 17.55 5.62 -5.69
CA ASN A 52 16.35 5.27 -6.46
C ASN A 52 15.24 6.32 -6.35
N LEU A 53 15.04 6.92 -5.18
CA LEU A 53 13.92 7.82 -4.91
C LEU A 53 14.34 9.29 -4.72
N GLY A 54 15.62 9.56 -4.64
CA GLY A 54 16.13 10.89 -4.37
C GLY A 54 16.19 11.21 -2.88
N LYS A 55 16.48 12.46 -2.56
CA LYS A 55 16.50 12.95 -1.17
C LYS A 55 15.09 12.90 -0.59
N PRO A 56 14.91 12.40 0.64
CA PRO A 56 13.58 12.40 1.26
C PRO A 56 13.06 13.82 1.51
N ASP A 57 11.74 13.98 1.45
CA ASP A 57 11.10 15.27 1.75
C ASP A 57 11.24 15.64 3.23
N GLU A 58 11.20 14.63 4.09
CA GLU A 58 11.43 14.77 5.53
C GLU A 58 12.20 13.57 6.05
N ASP A 59 12.97 13.78 7.13
CA ASP A 59 13.59 12.74 7.91
C ASP A 59 13.45 13.06 9.40
N PHE A 60 13.19 12.05 10.21
CA PHE A 60 13.09 12.22 11.67
C PHE A 60 13.44 10.92 12.38
N LYS A 61 13.76 11.03 13.68
CA LYS A 61 13.93 9.86 14.54
C LYS A 61 12.60 9.47 15.18
N ASN A 62 12.26 8.20 15.14
CA ASN A 62 11.07 7.67 15.79
C ASN A 62 11.36 7.33 17.26
N GLU A 63 10.35 6.82 17.98
CA GLU A 63 10.44 6.44 19.39
C GLU A 63 11.47 5.34 19.65
N LYS A 64 11.75 4.50 18.66
CA LYS A 64 12.73 3.42 18.75
C LYS A 64 14.17 3.89 18.51
N GLY A 65 14.35 5.18 18.17
CA GLY A 65 15.65 5.73 17.82
C GLY A 65 16.09 5.48 16.37
N ASN A 66 15.22 4.92 15.54
CA ASN A 66 15.47 4.70 14.13
C ASN A 66 15.15 5.95 13.32
N ILE A 67 15.78 6.10 12.16
CA ILE A 67 15.51 7.20 11.24
C ILE A 67 14.37 6.80 10.32
N VAL A 68 13.44 7.73 10.08
CA VAL A 68 12.34 7.53 9.12
C VAL A 68 12.52 8.52 7.98
N PHE A 69 12.62 8.01 6.75
CA PHE A 69 12.59 8.82 5.53
C PHE A 69 11.16 8.92 5.03
N VAL A 70 10.69 10.13 4.74
CA VAL A 70 9.33 10.39 4.25
C VAL A 70 9.42 10.94 2.82
N TYR A 71 8.71 10.29 1.90
CA TYR A 71 8.58 10.71 0.51
C TYR A 71 7.11 11.00 0.21
N ASN A 72 6.83 12.22 -0.22
CA ASN A 72 5.48 12.67 -0.57
C ASN A 72 5.38 12.89 -2.07
N THR A 73 4.43 12.24 -2.70
CA THR A 73 4.11 12.43 -4.12
C THR A 73 2.61 12.60 -4.30
N LYS A 74 2.19 13.01 -5.50
CA LYS A 74 0.78 13.09 -5.87
C LYS A 74 0.57 12.40 -7.21
N LYS A 75 -0.50 11.65 -7.32
CA LYS A 75 -0.92 11.05 -8.58
C LYS A 75 -2.41 11.32 -8.76
N TYR A 76 -2.78 11.99 -9.83
CA TYR A 76 -4.17 12.42 -10.09
C TYR A 76 -4.77 13.24 -8.95
N GLY A 77 -3.95 14.10 -8.30
CA GLY A 77 -4.39 14.90 -7.15
C GLY A 77 -4.50 14.14 -5.84
N ILE A 78 -4.24 12.84 -5.84
CA ILE A 78 -4.30 11.99 -4.63
C ILE A 78 -2.90 11.95 -4.00
N PRO A 79 -2.75 12.38 -2.72
CA PRO A 79 -1.46 12.34 -2.05
C PRO A 79 -1.02 10.91 -1.77
N CYS A 80 0.26 10.63 -2.00
CA CYS A 80 0.91 9.37 -1.69
C CYS A 80 2.07 9.64 -0.75
N GLU A 81 2.09 8.96 0.39
CA GLU A 81 3.17 9.05 1.36
C GLU A 81 3.84 7.69 1.51
N ARG A 82 5.15 7.65 1.31
CA ARG A 82 5.98 6.47 1.58
C ARG A 82 6.93 6.77 2.70
N ARG A 83 7.01 5.89 3.68
CA ARG A 83 7.93 5.99 4.81
C ARG A 83 8.82 4.77 4.87
N PHE A 84 10.13 5.00 5.03
CA PHE A 84 11.10 3.94 5.22
C PHE A 84 11.73 4.07 6.60
N GLU A 85 11.68 3.01 7.39
CA GLU A 85 12.34 2.96 8.70
C GLU A 85 13.75 2.39 8.51
N ILE A 86 14.75 3.11 9.03
CA ILE A 86 16.16 2.83 8.86
C ILE A 86 16.80 2.69 10.24
N ASP A 87 17.51 1.58 10.46
CA ASP A 87 18.14 1.29 11.75
C ASP A 87 19.44 2.09 11.95
N ALA A 88 20.09 1.86 13.12
CA ALA A 88 21.34 2.52 13.48
C ALA A 88 22.49 2.18 12.52
N ASN A 89 22.41 1.07 11.80
CA ASN A 89 23.39 0.66 10.80
C ASN A 89 23.11 1.18 9.40
N SER A 90 22.14 2.10 9.26
CA SER A 90 21.70 2.66 7.98
C SER A 90 21.06 1.63 7.03
N ILE A 91 20.42 0.62 7.59
CA ILE A 91 19.73 -0.45 6.84
C ILE A 91 18.22 -0.27 6.94
N VAL A 92 17.53 -0.39 5.82
CA VAL A 92 16.06 -0.34 5.77
C VAL A 92 15.49 -1.59 6.42
N ILE A 93 14.68 -1.40 7.47
CA ILE A 93 14.05 -2.50 8.23
C ILE A 93 12.55 -2.59 7.99
N GLY A 94 11.93 -1.59 7.40
CA GLY A 94 10.51 -1.60 7.13
C GLY A 94 10.07 -0.42 6.28
N PHE A 95 8.84 -0.48 5.81
CA PHE A 95 8.23 0.62 5.06
C PHE A 95 6.73 0.66 5.29
N ILE A 96 6.13 1.83 5.06
CA ILE A 96 4.68 2.05 5.05
C ILE A 96 4.36 2.88 3.81
N SER A 97 3.27 2.55 3.13
CA SER A 97 2.79 3.25 1.94
C SER A 97 1.31 3.59 2.11
N ASN A 98 0.96 4.86 2.00
CA ASN A 98 -0.40 5.36 2.15
C ASN A 98 -0.81 6.15 0.90
N GLY A 99 -1.94 5.77 0.29
CA GLY A 99 -2.49 6.46 -0.87
C GLY A 99 -1.72 6.24 -2.17
N CYS A 100 -0.83 5.27 -2.21
CA CYS A 100 0.02 4.99 -3.37
C CYS A 100 -0.59 3.93 -4.29
N PHE A 101 -0.57 4.17 -5.59
CA PHE A 101 -1.06 3.22 -6.59
C PHE A 101 -0.42 3.45 -7.96
#